data_e267cf60a575681b05168edaf4dd5b93
#
_entry.id   e267cf60a575681b05168edaf4dd5b93
#
_cell.length_a   1.000
_cell.length_b   1.000
_cell.length_c   1.000
_cell.angle_alpha   90.00
_cell.angle_beta   90.00
_cell.angle_gamma   90.00
#
_symmetry.space_group_name_H-M   'P 1'
#
loop_
_entity.id
_entity.type
_entity.pdbx_description
1 polymer ?
#
loop_
_entity_poly.entity_id
_entity_poly.type
_entity_poly.pdbx_seq_one_letter_code
_entity_poly.pdbx_strand_id
1 'polypeptide(L)' 'MRFSELVRLLEQNGFRLFKEKGSVRYYAKPGVDRLIRVDYHGAKEIPTGTCNAILKVAGLKGK' A
#
# COMPACT_ATOMS: atom_id res chain seq x y z
N MET A 1 -1.90 -11.51 4.04
CA MET A 1 -1.67 -10.18 4.64
C MET A 1 -2.96 -9.39 4.64
N ARG A 2 -3.25 -8.74 5.72
CA ARG A 2 -4.45 -7.90 5.83
C ARG A 2 -4.16 -6.49 5.33
N PHE A 3 -5.23 -5.78 4.95
CA PHE A 3 -5.05 -4.41 4.49
C PHE A 3 -4.37 -3.53 5.54
N SER A 4 -4.74 -3.69 6.81
CA SER A 4 -4.13 -2.91 7.89
C SER A 4 -2.63 -3.21 8.01
N GLU A 5 -2.24 -4.45 7.78
CA GLU A 5 -0.83 -4.83 7.82
C GLU A 5 -0.06 -4.23 6.66
N LEU A 6 -0.68 -4.22 5.48
CA LEU A 6 -0.03 -3.64 4.30
C LEU A 6 0.21 -2.15 4.49
N VAL A 7 -0.79 -1.43 5.00
CA VAL A 7 -0.66 0.01 5.24
C VAL A 7 0.45 0.27 6.25
N ARG A 8 0.51 -0.52 7.31
CA ARG A 8 1.57 -0.37 8.30
C ARG A 8 2.95 -0.60 7.67
N LEU A 9 3.05 -1.62 6.82
CA LEU A 9 4.30 -1.91 6.13
C LEU A 9 4.72 -0.74 5.24
N LEU A 10 3.78 -0.16 4.51
CA LEU A 10 4.07 1.00 3.68
C LEU A 10 4.58 2.16 4.54
N GLU A 11 3.91 2.42 5.65
CA GLU A 11 4.31 3.51 6.54
C GLU A 11 5.70 3.28 7.14
N GLN A 12 6.01 2.05 7.49
CA GLN A 12 7.33 1.71 8.02
C GLN A 12 8.43 1.91 7.00
N ASN A 13 8.07 1.91 5.73
CA ASN A 13 9.03 2.09 4.64
C ASN A 13 9.02 3.50 4.07
N GLY A 14 8.44 4.45 4.78
CA GLY A 14 8.52 5.85 4.40
C GLY A 14 7.36 6.37 3.57
N PHE A 15 6.40 5.52 3.27
CA PHE A 15 5.21 5.98 2.56
C PHE A 15 4.27 6.71 3.51
N ARG A 16 3.61 7.74 3.01
CA ARG A 16 2.65 8.52 3.78
C ARG A 16 1.33 8.62 3.03
N LEU A 17 0.25 8.72 3.76
CA LEU A 17 -1.05 8.93 3.14
C LEU A 17 -1.05 10.29 2.45
N PHE A 18 -1.21 10.27 1.13
CA PHE A 18 -1.22 11.46 0.32
C PHE A 18 -2.64 11.96 0.08
N LYS A 19 -3.55 11.04 -0.15
CA LYS A 19 -4.91 11.37 -0.52
C LYS A 19 -5.81 10.21 -0.17
N GLU A 20 -7.01 10.51 0.26
CA GLU A 20 -8.01 9.49 0.57
C GLU A 20 -9.33 9.89 -0.07
N LYS A 21 -9.96 8.95 -0.74
CA LYS A 21 -11.24 9.19 -1.36
C LYS A 21 -12.12 7.96 -1.14
N GLY A 22 -13.13 8.10 -0.29
CA GLY A 22 -13.91 6.95 0.12
C GLY A 22 -13.02 5.94 0.82
N SER A 23 -13.07 4.69 0.37
CA SER A 23 -12.22 3.64 0.92
C SER A 23 -10.86 3.55 0.21
N VAL A 24 -10.64 4.34 -0.82
CA VAL A 24 -9.39 4.29 -1.58
C VAL A 24 -8.38 5.23 -0.97
N ARG A 25 -7.20 4.72 -0.66
CA ARG A 25 -6.09 5.51 -0.11
C ARG A 25 -4.93 5.53 -1.08
N TYR A 26 -4.29 6.68 -1.19
CA TYR A 26 -3.10 6.85 -2.02
C TYR A 26 -1.93 7.18 -1.12
N TYR A 27 -0.87 6.39 -1.22
CA TYR A 27 0.34 6.59 -0.43
C TYR A 27 1.47 7.04 -1.33
N ALA A 28 2.30 7.94 -0.81
CA ALA A 28 3.43 8.49 -1.55
C ALA A 28 4.68 8.43 -0.70
N LYS A 29 5.81 8.44 -1.37
CA LYS A 29 7.11 8.42 -0.71
C LYS A 29 8.08 9.29 -1.51
N PRO A 30 8.88 10.13 -0.85
CA PRO A 30 9.89 10.92 -1.55
C PRO A 30 10.82 10.02 -2.37
N GLY A 31 11.08 10.41 -3.59
CA GLY A 31 11.93 9.63 -4.48
C GLY A 31 11.23 8.55 -5.25
N VAL A 32 9.94 8.35 -5.01
CA VAL A 32 9.14 7.38 -5.74
C VAL A 32 8.11 8.14 -6.55
N ASP A 33 8.12 7.96 -7.85
CA ASP A 33 7.23 8.70 -8.76
C ASP A 33 5.80 8.27 -8.73
N ARG A 34 5.53 7.12 -8.14
CA ARG A 34 4.20 6.52 -8.24
C ARG A 34 3.46 6.60 -6.93
N LEU A 35 2.14 6.79 -7.02
CA LEU A 35 1.29 6.65 -5.86
C LEU A 35 0.89 5.20 -5.70
N ILE A 36 0.85 4.75 -4.47
CA ILE A 36 0.40 3.39 -4.16
C ILE A 36 -1.08 3.47 -3.83
N ARG A 37 -1.89 2.89 -4.68
CA ARG A 37 -3.32 2.89 -4.48
C ARG A 37 -3.74 1.66 -3.67
N VAL A 38 -4.41 1.89 -2.57
CA VAL A 38 -4.89 0.82 -1.70
C VAL A 38 -6.39 1.00 -1.49
N ASP A 39 -7.17 0.01 -1.91
CA ASP A 39 -8.60 -0.01 -1.64
C ASP A 39 -8.76 -0.60 -0.25
N TYR A 40 -8.75 0.25 0.76
CA TYR A 40 -8.57 -0.15 2.14
C TYR A 40 -9.82 -0.80 2.74
N HIS A 41 -9.67 -2.00 3.25
CA HIS A 41 -10.75 -2.75 3.89
C HIS A 41 -10.39 -3.23 5.29
N GLY A 42 -9.50 -2.54 5.96
CA GLY A 42 -9.19 -2.81 7.35
C GLY A 42 -8.61 -4.18 7.62
N ALA A 43 -9.32 -4.97 8.40
CA ALA A 43 -8.83 -6.28 8.83
C ALA A 43 -9.04 -7.39 7.82
N LYS A 44 -9.62 -7.10 6.67
CA LYS A 44 -9.82 -8.13 5.66
C LYS A 44 -8.53 -8.52 4.99
N GLU A 45 -8.48 -9.75 4.50
CA GLU A 45 -7.33 -10.23 3.77
C GLU A 45 -7.28 -9.61 2.39
N ILE A 46 -6.07 -9.30 1.95
CA ILE A 46 -5.85 -8.82 0.59
C ILE A 46 -5.67 -10.04 -0.31
N PRO A 47 -6.34 -10.10 -1.46
CA PRO A 47 -6.05 -11.16 -2.42
C PRO A 47 -4.56 -11.17 -2.76
N THR A 48 -3.99 -12.36 -2.85
CA THR A 48 -2.54 -12.52 -3.03
C THR A 48 -2.00 -11.76 -4.23
N GLY A 49 -2.69 -11.84 -5.36
CA GLY A 49 -2.25 -11.13 -6.56
C GLY A 49 -2.23 -9.62 -6.37
N THR A 50 -3.27 -9.08 -5.72
CA THR A 50 -3.34 -7.66 -5.44
C THR A 50 -2.22 -7.23 -4.50
N CYS A 51 -1.98 -8.01 -3.45
CA CYS A 51 -0.93 -7.72 -2.50
C CYS A 51 0.43 -7.69 -3.19
N ASN A 52 0.71 -8.69 -4.01
CA ASN A 52 1.99 -8.75 -4.72
C ASN A 52 2.17 -7.57 -5.67
N ALA A 53 1.10 -7.17 -6.36
CA ALA A 53 1.19 -6.04 -7.28
C ALA A 53 1.51 -4.75 -6.52
N ILE A 54 0.87 -4.55 -5.38
CA ILE A 54 1.12 -3.36 -4.56
C ILE A 54 2.56 -3.36 -4.04
N LEU A 55 3.01 -4.48 -3.50
CA LEU A 55 4.38 -4.57 -2.99
C LEU A 55 5.42 -4.37 -4.07
N LYS A 56 5.13 -4.84 -5.27
CA LYS A 56 6.04 -4.67 -6.39
C LYS A 56 6.18 -3.20 -6.78
N VAL A 57 5.06 -2.49 -6.87
CA VAL A 57 5.09 -1.06 -7.21
C VAL A 57 5.79 -0.28 -6.12
N ALA A 58 5.58 -0.68 -4.87
CA ALA A 58 6.21 -0.01 -3.73
C ALA A 58 7.70 -0.35 -3.58
N GLY A 59 8.19 -1.33 -4.33
CA GLY A 59 9.58 -1.76 -4.22
C GLY A 59 9.87 -2.59 -2.99
N LEU A 60 8.84 -3.15 -2.37
CA LEU A 60 8.98 -3.91 -1.14
C LEU A 60 8.95 -5.41 -1.37
N LYS A 61 8.57 -5.84 -2.55
CA LYS A 61 8.58 -7.22 -2.87
C LYS A 61 9.91 -7.58 -3.48
N GLY A 62 10.59 -8.50 -2.84
CA GLY A 62 11.79 -8.75 -3.42
C GLY A 62 12.54 -9.78 -2.91
N LYS A 63 12.36 -10.45 -2.72
CA LYS A 63 13.34 -11.16 -2.22
C LYS A 63 13.05 -12.25 -1.77
#